data_9d51ce1c3287ebea00aa62de440dd136
#
_entry.id   9d51ce1c3287ebea00aa62de440dd136
#
_cell.length_a   1.000
_cell.length_b   1.000
_cell.length_c   1.000
_cell.angle_alpha   90.00
_cell.angle_beta   90.00
_cell.angle_gamma   90.00
#
_symmetry.space_group_name_H-M   'P 1'
#
loop_
_entity.id
_entity.type
_entity.pdbx_description
1 polymer ?
#
loop_
_entity_poly.entity_id
_entity_poly.type
_entity_poly.pdbx_seq_one_letter_code
_entity_poly.pdbx_strand_id
1 'polypeptide(L)'
;MNFIEIKEEAKKLTSKHILKFWKSSLLVFASSIALAIILGIISGGVLAFITELLALPLYIGFISYILGLTRKEEVSLTDIFKDYKKIGLIVVTLIISYVFIIFGYILLIIPGIMIAFSLVMVGYLLADSKETSISEAKNIIRESIEMMNGYKLDYFIFELSFIGWYFLGAITFGIAYIYVIPYFTFANTLYYQRLKEKRKS
;
A
#
# COMPACT_ATOMS: atom_id res chain seq x y z
N MET A 1 -19.15 -6.44 -4.06
CA MET A 1 -18.00 -6.60 -4.99
C MET A 1 -17.86 -8.07 -5.36
N ASN A 2 -17.42 -8.43 -6.59
CA ASN A 2 -17.19 -9.83 -6.94
C ASN A 2 -15.77 -10.27 -6.51
N PHE A 3 -15.64 -10.84 -5.33
CA PHE A 3 -14.35 -11.26 -4.75
C PHE A 3 -13.72 -12.45 -5.49
N ILE A 4 -14.55 -13.31 -6.09
CA ILE A 4 -14.06 -14.49 -6.83
C ILE A 4 -13.30 -14.02 -8.07
N GLU A 5 -13.88 -13.11 -8.83
CA GLU A 5 -13.24 -12.52 -10.03
C GLU A 5 -11.93 -11.80 -9.69
N ILE A 6 -11.93 -10.98 -8.63
CA ILE A 6 -10.72 -10.28 -8.17
C ILE A 6 -9.62 -11.29 -7.82
N LYS A 7 -9.96 -12.36 -7.10
CA LYS A 7 -8.98 -13.38 -6.68
C LYS A 7 -8.44 -14.19 -7.85
N GLU A 8 -9.27 -14.53 -8.82
CA GLU A 8 -8.83 -15.25 -10.02
C GLU A 8 -7.89 -14.38 -10.87
N GLU A 9 -8.23 -13.11 -11.06
CA GLU A 9 -7.38 -12.16 -11.77
C GLU A 9 -6.05 -11.94 -11.03
N ALA A 10 -6.09 -11.78 -9.71
CA ALA A 10 -4.89 -11.65 -8.88
C ALA A 10 -3.97 -12.89 -8.98
N LYS A 11 -4.52 -14.11 -8.99
CA LYS A 11 -3.75 -15.35 -9.21
C LYS A 11 -3.02 -15.34 -10.56
N LYS A 12 -3.70 -14.93 -11.63
CA LYS A 12 -3.11 -14.81 -12.97
C LYS A 12 -1.97 -13.79 -13.00
N LEU A 13 -2.19 -12.62 -12.39
CA LEU A 13 -1.18 -11.57 -12.29
C LEU A 13 0.03 -12.02 -11.46
N THR A 14 -0.22 -12.71 -10.34
CA THR A 14 0.84 -13.25 -9.48
C THR A 14 1.72 -14.23 -10.27
N SER A 15 1.11 -15.23 -10.91
CA SER A 15 1.86 -16.22 -11.69
C SER A 15 2.67 -15.57 -12.82
N LYS A 16 2.12 -14.52 -13.46
CA LYS A 16 2.79 -13.82 -14.55
C LYS A 16 3.92 -12.90 -14.09
N HIS A 17 3.76 -12.26 -12.92
CA HIS A 17 4.63 -11.16 -12.47
C HIS A 17 5.39 -11.44 -11.17
N ILE A 18 5.41 -12.67 -10.66
CA ILE A 18 6.04 -13.03 -9.39
C ILE A 18 7.53 -12.61 -9.32
N LEU A 19 8.28 -12.79 -10.38
CA LEU A 19 9.69 -12.37 -10.43
C LEU A 19 9.84 -10.85 -10.44
N LYS A 20 8.96 -10.13 -11.15
CA LYS A 20 8.95 -8.66 -11.15
C LYS A 20 8.58 -8.12 -9.77
N PHE A 21 7.62 -8.75 -9.10
CA PHE A 21 7.23 -8.43 -7.73
C PHE A 21 8.42 -8.55 -6.77
N TRP A 22 9.09 -9.70 -6.76
CA TRP A 22 10.21 -9.91 -5.84
C TRP A 22 11.42 -9.04 -6.16
N LYS A 23 11.73 -8.80 -7.45
CA LYS A 23 12.78 -7.86 -7.83
C LYS A 23 12.48 -6.44 -7.33
N SER A 24 11.24 -5.95 -7.45
CA SER A 24 10.84 -4.64 -6.95
C SER A 24 10.84 -4.57 -5.42
N SER A 25 10.38 -5.62 -4.74
CA SER A 25 10.41 -5.70 -3.27
C SER A 25 11.85 -5.71 -2.73
N LEU A 26 12.75 -6.48 -3.35
CA LEU A 26 14.18 -6.50 -3.00
C LEU A 26 14.84 -5.14 -3.24
N LEU A 27 14.50 -4.45 -4.32
CA LEU A 27 15.02 -3.11 -4.60
C LEU A 27 14.59 -2.12 -3.50
N VAL A 28 13.31 -2.12 -3.13
CA VAL A 28 12.79 -1.26 -2.05
C VAL A 28 13.49 -1.58 -0.72
N PHE A 29 13.59 -2.86 -0.38
CA PHE A 29 14.25 -3.31 0.85
C PHE A 29 15.73 -2.90 0.90
N ALA A 30 16.49 -3.17 -0.18
CA ALA A 30 17.89 -2.80 -0.27
C ALA A 30 18.09 -1.27 -0.22
N SER A 31 17.23 -0.50 -0.89
CA SER A 31 17.28 0.97 -0.85
C SER A 31 16.97 1.51 0.55
N SER A 32 16.01 0.92 1.26
CA SER A 32 15.69 1.31 2.64
C SER A 32 16.83 1.02 3.60
N ILE A 33 17.48 -0.15 3.46
CA ILE A 33 18.67 -0.50 4.26
C ILE A 33 19.83 0.47 3.95
N ALA A 34 20.11 0.73 2.68
CA ALA A 34 21.17 1.65 2.28
C ALA A 34 20.93 3.04 2.88
N LEU A 35 19.70 3.54 2.83
CA LEU A 35 19.30 4.81 3.43
C LEU A 35 19.52 4.81 4.95
N ALA A 36 19.13 3.71 5.64
CA ALA A 36 19.31 3.57 7.09
C ALA A 36 20.79 3.56 7.48
N ILE A 37 21.64 2.85 6.73
CA ILE A 37 23.09 2.80 6.96
C ILE A 37 23.71 4.18 6.77
N ILE A 38 23.42 4.84 5.64
CA ILE A 38 23.98 6.18 5.32
C ILE A 38 23.62 7.18 6.41
N LEU A 39 22.33 7.29 6.75
CA LEU A 39 21.88 8.23 7.78
C LEU A 39 22.36 7.83 9.18
N GLY A 40 22.44 6.53 9.48
CA GLY A 40 22.99 6.04 10.74
C GLY A 40 24.46 6.43 10.95
N ILE A 41 25.29 6.27 9.90
CA ILE A 41 26.70 6.68 9.94
C ILE A 41 26.85 8.20 10.09
N ILE A 42 26.09 8.99 9.31
CA ILE A 42 26.19 10.45 9.30
C ILE A 42 25.74 11.04 10.65
N SER A 43 24.72 10.47 11.27
CA SER A 43 24.06 11.05 12.46
C SER A 43 24.40 10.38 13.77
N GLY A 44 25.20 9.30 13.76
CA GLY A 44 25.41 8.49 14.95
C GLY A 44 24.12 7.89 15.52
N GLY A 45 23.12 7.64 14.65
CA GLY A 45 21.81 7.07 15.02
C GLY A 45 20.74 8.10 15.43
N VAL A 46 21.10 9.37 15.64
CA VAL A 46 20.13 10.41 16.09
C VAL A 46 19.00 10.65 15.07
N LEU A 47 19.29 10.46 13.77
CA LEU A 47 18.31 10.66 12.69
C LEU A 47 17.58 9.38 12.25
N ALA A 48 17.58 8.31 13.07
CA ALA A 48 16.92 7.06 12.72
C ALA A 48 15.44 7.24 12.35
N PHE A 49 14.75 8.10 13.07
CA PHE A 49 13.35 8.44 12.79
C PHE A 49 13.16 9.11 11.39
N ILE A 50 14.14 9.91 10.92
CA ILE A 50 14.08 10.53 9.59
C ILE A 50 14.21 9.48 8.49
N THR A 51 14.91 8.39 8.76
CA THR A 51 15.03 7.26 7.81
C THR A 51 13.66 6.70 7.43
N GLU A 52 12.79 6.51 8.41
CA GLU A 52 11.42 6.00 8.18
C GLU A 52 10.62 6.96 7.30
N LEU A 53 10.70 8.27 7.55
CA LEU A 53 10.00 9.27 6.73
C LEU A 53 10.51 9.30 5.29
N LEU A 54 11.82 9.14 5.10
CA LEU A 54 12.45 9.12 3.78
C LEU A 54 12.19 7.80 3.04
N ALA A 55 11.84 6.71 3.74
CA ALA A 55 11.47 5.44 3.13
C ALA A 55 10.01 5.42 2.62
N LEU A 56 9.12 6.31 3.11
CA LEU A 56 7.72 6.35 2.70
C LEU A 56 7.52 6.49 1.18
N PRO A 57 8.28 7.34 0.44
CA PRO A 57 8.16 7.40 -1.01
C PRO A 57 8.52 6.10 -1.73
N LEU A 58 9.43 5.28 -1.18
CA LEU A 58 9.75 3.96 -1.73
C LEU A 58 8.55 3.02 -1.63
N TYR A 59 7.87 3.04 -0.49
CA TYR A 59 6.66 2.24 -0.30
C TYR A 59 5.54 2.67 -1.26
N ILE A 60 5.28 3.98 -1.39
CA ILE A 60 4.29 4.49 -2.35
C ILE A 60 4.71 4.20 -3.79
N GLY A 61 6.00 4.35 -4.13
CA GLY A 61 6.54 4.00 -5.44
C GLY A 61 6.40 2.51 -5.78
N PHE A 62 6.53 1.63 -4.77
CA PHE A 62 6.24 0.22 -4.95
C PHE A 62 4.74 -0.01 -5.27
N ILE A 63 3.82 0.66 -4.57
CA ILE A 63 2.39 0.60 -4.89
C ILE A 63 2.13 1.11 -6.32
N SER A 64 2.74 2.23 -6.72
CA SER A 64 2.66 2.78 -8.09
C SER A 64 3.13 1.75 -9.13
N TYR A 65 4.24 1.08 -8.87
CA TYR A 65 4.77 0.03 -9.74
C TYR A 65 3.81 -1.15 -9.88
N ILE A 66 3.22 -1.63 -8.77
CA ILE A 66 2.23 -2.71 -8.79
C ILE A 66 0.95 -2.28 -9.52
N LEU A 67 0.49 -1.04 -9.33
CA LEU A 67 -0.64 -0.47 -10.08
C LEU A 67 -0.39 -0.49 -11.59
N GLY A 68 0.81 -0.09 -12.03
CA GLY A 68 1.19 -0.16 -13.43
C GLY A 68 1.17 -1.59 -13.98
N LEU A 69 1.69 -2.57 -13.24
CA LEU A 69 1.63 -3.99 -13.63
C LEU A 69 0.19 -4.49 -13.78
N THR A 70 -0.73 -4.09 -12.88
CA THR A 70 -2.14 -4.50 -12.97
C THR A 70 -2.85 -3.84 -14.14
N ARG A 71 -2.46 -2.63 -14.54
CA ARG A 71 -2.98 -1.88 -15.69
C ARG A 71 -2.34 -2.28 -17.01
N LYS A 72 -1.40 -3.23 -16.99
CA LYS A 72 -0.62 -3.66 -18.18
C LYS A 72 0.19 -2.52 -18.81
N GLU A 73 0.60 -1.56 -18.00
CA GLU A 73 1.48 -0.46 -18.41
C GLU A 73 2.93 -0.95 -18.50
N GLU A 74 3.74 -0.30 -19.33
CA GLU A 74 5.18 -0.51 -19.33
C GLU A 74 5.80 0.21 -18.13
N VAL A 75 6.19 -0.55 -17.12
CA VAL A 75 6.82 -0.03 -15.91
C VAL A 75 8.25 -0.53 -15.75
N SER A 76 9.13 0.38 -15.37
CA SER A 76 10.53 0.10 -15.01
C SER A 76 10.71 0.05 -13.49
N LEU A 77 11.70 -0.73 -13.02
CA LEU A 77 12.06 -0.74 -11.60
C LEU A 77 12.47 0.64 -11.07
N THR A 78 13.04 1.48 -11.93
CA THR A 78 13.42 2.86 -11.59
C THR A 78 12.21 3.76 -11.31
N ASP A 79 11.00 3.36 -11.76
CA ASP A 79 9.78 4.14 -11.55
C ASP A 79 9.39 4.20 -10.07
N ILE A 80 9.87 3.25 -9.26
CA ILE A 80 9.70 3.24 -7.79
C ILE A 80 10.24 4.54 -7.16
N PHE A 81 11.29 5.13 -7.73
CA PHE A 81 11.89 6.35 -7.20
C PHE A 81 11.20 7.64 -7.67
N LYS A 82 10.27 7.57 -8.62
CA LYS A 82 9.57 8.77 -9.14
C LYS A 82 8.75 9.48 -8.08
N ASP A 83 8.26 8.73 -7.09
CA ASP A 83 7.40 9.26 -6.04
C ASP A 83 8.13 10.13 -5.01
N TYR A 84 9.48 10.18 -5.03
CA TYR A 84 10.24 11.16 -4.25
C TYR A 84 9.90 12.62 -4.62
N LYS A 85 9.43 12.88 -5.84
CA LYS A 85 8.99 14.21 -6.27
C LYS A 85 7.83 14.76 -5.45
N LYS A 86 7.05 13.90 -4.81
CA LYS A 86 5.91 14.25 -3.98
C LYS A 86 6.09 13.85 -2.50
N ILE A 87 7.34 13.76 -2.04
CA ILE A 87 7.64 13.33 -0.67
C ILE A 87 6.88 14.15 0.39
N GLY A 88 6.78 15.48 0.22
CA GLY A 88 6.04 16.34 1.14
C GLY A 88 4.57 15.96 1.24
N LEU A 89 3.91 15.74 0.11
CA LEU A 89 2.52 15.27 0.06
C LEU A 89 2.37 13.91 0.73
N ILE A 90 3.25 12.95 0.41
CA ILE A 90 3.22 11.59 0.99
C ILE A 90 3.35 11.66 2.51
N VAL A 91 4.38 12.31 3.02
CA VAL A 91 4.67 12.39 4.45
C VAL A 91 3.50 13.05 5.21
N VAL A 92 3.03 14.20 4.74
CA VAL A 92 1.93 14.92 5.42
C VAL A 92 0.65 14.11 5.39
N THR A 93 0.28 13.53 4.26
CA THR A 93 -0.95 12.72 4.14
C THR A 93 -0.90 11.51 5.05
N LEU A 94 0.22 10.78 5.10
CA LEU A 94 0.35 9.59 5.93
C LEU A 94 0.39 9.95 7.42
N ILE A 95 1.11 11.01 7.82
CA ILE A 95 1.13 11.46 9.22
C ILE A 95 -0.29 11.81 9.68
N ILE A 96 -1.03 12.60 8.91
CA ILE A 96 -2.40 12.96 9.26
C ILE A 96 -3.27 11.69 9.36
N SER A 97 -3.14 10.77 8.41
CA SER A 97 -3.90 9.51 8.42
C SER A 97 -3.60 8.67 9.67
N TYR A 98 -2.32 8.52 10.04
CA TYR A 98 -1.93 7.80 11.24
C TYR A 98 -2.43 8.46 12.52
N VAL A 99 -2.39 9.80 12.60
CA VAL A 99 -2.94 10.55 13.75
C VAL A 99 -4.43 10.24 13.92
N PHE A 100 -5.22 10.26 12.84
CA PHE A 100 -6.64 9.90 12.90
C PHE A 100 -6.87 8.45 13.34
N ILE A 101 -6.07 7.50 12.84
CA ILE A 101 -6.16 6.09 13.21
C ILE A 101 -5.85 5.91 14.70
N ILE A 102 -4.73 6.48 15.18
CA ILE A 102 -4.33 6.41 16.59
C ILE A 102 -5.40 7.03 17.50
N PHE A 103 -5.90 8.20 17.14
CA PHE A 103 -6.98 8.86 17.89
C PHE A 103 -8.23 7.98 17.95
N GLY A 104 -8.59 7.32 16.85
CA GLY A 104 -9.71 6.38 16.80
C GLY A 104 -9.52 5.19 17.75
N TYR A 105 -8.31 4.62 17.83
CA TYR A 105 -8.00 3.53 18.75
C TYR A 105 -7.97 3.96 20.23
N ILE A 106 -7.54 5.20 20.51
CA ILE A 106 -7.58 5.78 21.86
C ILE A 106 -9.04 5.92 22.35
N LEU A 107 -9.95 6.32 21.45
CA LEU A 107 -11.37 6.45 21.80
C LEU A 107 -11.98 5.08 22.10
N LEU A 108 -11.91 4.14 21.18
CA LEU A 108 -12.40 2.75 21.33
C LEU A 108 -11.87 1.90 20.16
N ILE A 109 -11.75 0.59 20.37
CA ILE A 109 -11.24 -0.35 19.35
C ILE A 109 -12.12 -0.31 18.08
N ILE A 110 -13.44 -0.34 18.21
CA ILE A 110 -14.36 -0.37 17.06
C ILE A 110 -14.26 0.90 16.20
N PRO A 111 -14.35 2.13 16.74
CA PRO A 111 -14.10 3.34 15.97
C PRO A 111 -12.70 3.37 15.32
N GLY A 112 -11.66 2.90 16.02
CA GLY A 112 -10.32 2.82 15.46
C GLY A 112 -10.24 1.94 14.21
N ILE A 113 -10.84 0.76 14.24
CA ILE A 113 -10.95 -0.14 13.09
C ILE A 113 -11.73 0.52 11.94
N MET A 114 -12.84 1.20 12.25
CA MET A 114 -13.65 1.89 11.24
C MET A 114 -12.88 3.02 10.55
N ILE A 115 -12.08 3.78 11.30
CA ILE A 115 -11.21 4.83 10.76
C ILE A 115 -10.08 4.22 9.93
N ALA A 116 -9.42 3.16 10.41
CA ALA A 116 -8.37 2.46 9.68
C ALA A 116 -8.89 1.97 8.31
N PHE A 117 -10.06 1.33 8.26
CA PHE A 117 -10.68 0.92 6.98
C PHE A 117 -11.10 2.11 6.11
N SER A 118 -11.47 3.26 6.69
CA SER A 118 -11.76 4.45 5.90
C SER A 118 -10.52 5.01 5.19
N LEU A 119 -9.35 4.79 5.76
CA LEU A 119 -8.07 5.35 5.29
C LEU A 119 -7.20 4.33 4.53
N VAL A 120 -7.66 3.09 4.38
CA VAL A 120 -6.87 2.02 3.75
C VAL A 120 -6.50 2.32 2.29
N MET A 121 -7.30 3.11 1.58
CA MET A 121 -7.05 3.47 0.18
C MET A 121 -6.10 4.65 0.00
N VAL A 122 -5.68 5.32 1.09
CA VAL A 122 -4.78 6.50 1.03
C VAL A 122 -3.48 6.18 0.29
N GLY A 123 -2.84 5.03 0.57
CA GLY A 123 -1.61 4.61 -0.10
C GLY A 123 -1.78 4.45 -1.61
N TYR A 124 -2.89 3.87 -2.05
CA TYR A 124 -3.21 3.70 -3.47
C TYR A 124 -3.54 5.03 -4.15
N LEU A 125 -4.26 5.92 -3.47
CA LEU A 125 -4.58 7.25 -3.99
C LEU A 125 -3.32 8.11 -4.14
N LEU A 126 -2.41 8.05 -3.15
CA LEU A 126 -1.09 8.69 -3.26
C LEU A 126 -0.29 8.14 -4.44
N ALA A 127 -0.26 6.81 -4.62
CA ALA A 127 0.43 6.15 -5.72
C ALA A 127 -0.13 6.58 -7.09
N ASP A 128 -1.45 6.73 -7.18
CA ASP A 128 -2.18 7.06 -8.41
C ASP A 128 -2.27 8.59 -8.68
N SER A 129 -1.96 9.42 -7.69
CA SER A 129 -1.98 10.88 -7.82
C SER A 129 -0.77 11.38 -8.60
N LYS A 130 -1.01 12.33 -9.49
CA LYS A 130 0.04 13.11 -10.18
C LYS A 130 0.40 14.39 -9.44
N GLU A 131 -0.38 14.75 -8.43
CA GLU A 131 -0.19 15.96 -7.64
C GLU A 131 1.06 15.84 -6.75
N THR A 132 1.72 16.96 -6.55
CA THR A 132 2.90 17.07 -5.69
C THR A 132 2.71 18.04 -4.53
N SER A 133 1.62 18.84 -4.59
CA SER A 133 1.34 19.87 -3.58
C SER A 133 0.83 19.26 -2.28
N ILE A 134 1.37 19.71 -1.17
CA ILE A 134 0.94 19.32 0.18
C ILE A 134 -0.53 19.69 0.45
N SER A 135 -1.07 20.73 -0.23
CA SER A 135 -2.47 21.14 -0.10
C SER A 135 -3.45 20.02 -0.49
N GLU A 136 -3.03 19.07 -1.34
CA GLU A 136 -3.84 17.92 -1.76
C GLU A 136 -3.98 16.83 -0.70
N ALA A 137 -3.20 16.86 0.38
CA ALA A 137 -3.27 15.87 1.45
C ALA A 137 -4.70 15.67 1.99
N LYS A 138 -5.41 16.78 2.24
CA LYS A 138 -6.80 16.76 2.72
C LYS A 138 -7.74 16.12 1.70
N ASN A 139 -7.56 16.39 0.42
CA ASN A 139 -8.39 15.84 -0.65
C ASN A 139 -8.20 14.33 -0.77
N ILE A 140 -6.95 13.84 -0.72
CA ILE A 140 -6.63 12.41 -0.76
C ILE A 140 -7.25 11.67 0.43
N ILE A 141 -7.13 12.21 1.64
CA ILE A 141 -7.73 11.62 2.84
C ILE A 141 -9.25 11.56 2.71
N ARG A 142 -9.88 12.67 2.30
CA ARG A 142 -11.33 12.72 2.09
C ARG A 142 -11.78 11.75 1.01
N GLU A 143 -11.05 11.66 -0.10
CA GLU A 143 -11.34 10.73 -1.19
C GLU A 143 -11.29 9.27 -0.72
N SER A 144 -10.31 8.90 0.12
CA SER A 144 -10.26 7.57 0.73
C SER A 144 -11.49 7.28 1.59
N ILE A 145 -11.88 8.22 2.46
CA ILE A 145 -13.05 8.08 3.34
C ILE A 145 -14.33 7.89 2.51
N GLU A 146 -14.49 8.69 1.46
CA GLU A 146 -15.65 8.61 0.56
C GLU A 146 -15.66 7.31 -0.24
N MET A 147 -14.50 6.87 -0.76
CA MET A 147 -14.39 5.59 -1.46
C MET A 147 -14.80 4.40 -0.60
N MET A 148 -14.41 4.41 0.67
CA MET A 148 -14.69 3.31 1.61
C MET A 148 -16.07 3.42 2.26
N ASN A 149 -16.83 4.48 1.99
CA ASN A 149 -18.18 4.59 2.51
C ASN A 149 -19.09 3.52 1.87
N GLY A 150 -19.74 2.71 2.71
CA GLY A 150 -20.53 1.56 2.29
C GLY A 150 -19.73 0.29 1.94
N TYR A 151 -18.38 0.36 1.83
CA TYR A 151 -17.54 -0.77 1.45
C TYR A 151 -16.62 -1.30 2.57
N LYS A 152 -16.66 -0.71 3.78
CA LYS A 152 -15.79 -1.13 4.89
C LYS A 152 -15.99 -2.59 5.29
N LEU A 153 -17.25 -3.03 5.40
CA LEU A 153 -17.58 -4.42 5.71
C LEU A 153 -17.22 -5.35 4.57
N ASP A 154 -17.49 -4.95 3.32
CA ASP A 154 -17.07 -5.70 2.12
C ASP A 154 -15.56 -5.91 2.12
N TYR A 155 -14.79 -4.86 2.41
CA TYR A 155 -13.33 -4.93 2.48
C TYR A 155 -12.86 -5.83 3.63
N PHE A 156 -13.48 -5.74 4.79
CA PHE A 156 -13.19 -6.61 5.92
C PHE A 156 -13.42 -8.10 5.57
N ILE A 157 -14.55 -8.43 4.94
CA ILE A 157 -14.84 -9.80 4.50
C ILE A 157 -13.83 -10.25 3.42
N PHE A 158 -13.46 -9.34 2.52
CA PHE A 158 -12.43 -9.61 1.52
C PHE A 158 -11.07 -9.95 2.17
N GLU A 159 -10.61 -9.19 3.15
CA GLU A 159 -9.39 -9.46 3.92
C GLU A 159 -9.48 -10.80 4.67
N LEU A 160 -10.61 -11.06 5.37
CA LEU A 160 -10.83 -12.33 6.06
C LEU A 160 -10.75 -13.54 5.13
N SER A 161 -11.11 -13.36 3.87
CA SER A 161 -11.08 -14.44 2.87
C SER A 161 -9.66 -14.91 2.52
N PHE A 162 -8.61 -14.21 2.98
CA PHE A 162 -7.21 -14.60 2.85
C PHE A 162 -6.65 -15.29 4.10
N ILE A 163 -7.42 -15.38 5.18
CA ILE A 163 -6.93 -15.94 6.47
C ILE A 163 -6.38 -17.36 6.31
N GLY A 164 -7.00 -18.19 5.46
CA GLY A 164 -6.52 -19.54 5.17
C GLY A 164 -5.14 -19.57 4.51
N TRP A 165 -4.83 -18.57 3.69
CA TRP A 165 -3.51 -18.41 3.05
C TRP A 165 -2.44 -18.02 4.07
N TYR A 166 -2.76 -17.19 5.06
CA TYR A 166 -1.84 -16.85 6.15
C TYR A 166 -1.55 -18.06 7.03
N PHE A 167 -2.57 -18.90 7.33
CA PHE A 167 -2.35 -20.17 8.03
C PHE A 167 -1.47 -21.12 7.22
N LEU A 168 -1.67 -21.21 5.91
CA LEU A 168 -0.80 -22.01 5.03
C LEU A 168 0.65 -21.52 5.12
N GLY A 169 0.88 -20.20 5.10
CA GLY A 169 2.19 -19.61 5.30
C GLY A 169 2.84 -20.02 6.62
N ALA A 170 2.07 -20.00 7.72
CA ALA A 170 2.55 -20.40 9.04
C ALA A 170 2.92 -21.89 9.09
N ILE A 171 2.07 -22.78 8.57
CA ILE A 171 2.30 -24.24 8.56
C ILE A 171 3.51 -24.61 7.70
N THR A 172 3.76 -23.87 6.63
CA THR A 172 4.90 -24.11 5.72
C THR A 172 6.19 -23.41 6.14
N PHE A 173 6.29 -22.95 7.40
CA PHE A 173 7.43 -22.19 7.91
C PHE A 173 7.81 -20.99 7.02
N GLY A 174 6.81 -20.34 6.44
CA GLY A 174 6.98 -19.15 5.61
C GLY A 174 7.16 -19.41 4.10
N ILE A 175 7.37 -20.65 3.65
CA ILE A 175 7.62 -20.97 2.24
C ILE A 175 6.43 -20.50 1.37
N ALA A 176 5.19 -20.72 1.82
CA ALA A 176 4.02 -20.30 1.06
C ALA A 176 3.92 -18.77 0.90
N TYR A 177 4.55 -17.97 1.77
CA TYR A 177 4.54 -16.51 1.64
C TYR A 177 5.23 -16.00 0.37
N ILE A 178 6.11 -16.80 -0.25
CA ILE A 178 6.69 -16.47 -1.56
C ILE A 178 5.60 -16.26 -2.62
N TYR A 179 4.48 -16.95 -2.50
CA TYR A 179 3.33 -16.81 -3.39
C TYR A 179 2.21 -15.96 -2.79
N VAL A 180 1.94 -16.11 -1.49
CA VAL A 180 0.80 -15.48 -0.80
C VAL A 180 0.94 -13.96 -0.76
N ILE A 181 2.16 -13.44 -0.50
CA ILE A 181 2.39 -11.98 -0.42
C ILE A 181 2.10 -11.29 -1.76
N PRO A 182 2.69 -11.69 -2.89
CA PRO A 182 2.35 -11.08 -4.17
C PRO A 182 0.87 -11.28 -4.54
N TYR A 183 0.28 -12.45 -4.27
CA TYR A 183 -1.13 -12.71 -4.52
C TYR A 183 -2.04 -11.74 -3.78
N PHE A 184 -1.79 -11.55 -2.48
CA PHE A 184 -2.54 -10.61 -1.64
C PHE A 184 -2.36 -9.16 -2.13
N THR A 185 -1.13 -8.76 -2.48
CA THR A 185 -0.85 -7.41 -2.97
C THR A 185 -1.57 -7.12 -4.29
N PHE A 186 -1.53 -8.04 -5.25
CA PHE A 186 -2.28 -7.89 -6.51
C PHE A 186 -3.79 -7.86 -6.26
N ALA A 187 -4.31 -8.70 -5.37
CA ALA A 187 -5.74 -8.73 -5.05
C ALA A 187 -6.22 -7.40 -4.44
N ASN A 188 -5.47 -6.82 -3.51
CA ASN A 188 -5.77 -5.51 -2.93
C ASN A 188 -5.68 -4.37 -3.96
N THR A 189 -4.69 -4.44 -4.85
CA THR A 189 -4.54 -3.46 -5.93
C THR A 189 -5.73 -3.51 -6.90
N LEU A 190 -6.19 -4.71 -7.27
CA LEU A 190 -7.39 -4.89 -8.08
C LEU A 190 -8.66 -4.43 -7.34
N TYR A 191 -8.75 -4.70 -6.03
CA TYR A 191 -9.87 -4.22 -5.22
C TYR A 191 -9.97 -2.70 -5.27
N TYR A 192 -8.85 -1.98 -5.10
CA TYR A 192 -8.79 -0.52 -5.25
C TYR A 192 -9.26 -0.08 -6.64
N GLN A 193 -8.77 -0.72 -7.71
CA GLN A 193 -9.15 -0.36 -9.08
C GLN A 193 -10.66 -0.53 -9.33
N ARG A 194 -11.23 -1.66 -8.92
CA ARG A 194 -12.67 -1.93 -9.05
C ARG A 194 -13.51 -0.94 -8.22
N LEU A 195 -13.04 -0.57 -7.04
CA LEU A 195 -13.71 0.42 -6.22
C LEU A 195 -13.68 1.81 -6.86
N LYS A 196 -12.55 2.18 -7.47
CA LYS A 196 -12.39 3.43 -8.20
C LYS A 196 -13.26 3.51 -9.46
N GLU A 197 -13.39 2.41 -10.20
CA GLU A 197 -14.26 2.30 -11.38
C GLU A 197 -15.74 2.48 -11.01
N LYS A 198 -16.21 1.80 -9.95
CA LYS A 198 -17.58 1.92 -9.47
C LYS A 198 -18.00 3.33 -9.05
N ARG A 199 -17.06 4.13 -8.60
CA ARG A 199 -17.34 5.52 -8.22
C ARG A 199 -17.47 6.46 -9.42
N LYS A 200 -16.92 6.06 -10.58
CA LYS A 200 -17.01 6.85 -11.82
C LYS A 200 -18.28 6.55 -12.63
N SER A 201 -18.92 5.40 -12.37
CA SER A 201 -20.18 4.98 -13.00
C SER A 201 -21.38 5.52 -12.22
#